data_ddb090005c24bad9647323f7d3c07f31
#
_entry.id   ddb090005c24bad9647323f7d3c07f31
#
_cell.length_a   1.000
_cell.length_b   1.000
_cell.length_c   1.000
_cell.angle_alpha   90.00
_cell.angle_beta   90.00
_cell.angle_gamma   90.00
#
_symmetry.space_group_name_H-M   'P 1'
#
loop_
_entity.id
_entity.type
_entity.pdbx_description
1 polymer ?
#
loop_
_entity_poly.entity_id
_entity_poly.type
_entity_poly.pdbx_seq_one_letter_code
_entity_poly.pdbx_strand_id
1 'polypeptide(L)'
;MTHLSRPTDEQREQVKADLLIAAVAAGQHGVISTAQLLSCGLTKDAIYKRVRAGLLHPVLRGVYAVGHPGLTDHGRDMAAVLACGPGALLGYGFGVALWGWCRRPLGPVHVTVPRHRRSRPGVVVHVSATLPPADRDRRFGIPVTSPARTLVDYADVATPTQLRRALEAAERSGLVDRADLELPRPGRRRVVHAPHRFTRSGLERRVLELIRDAGLPLPETNQVVEGWEVDCLWREQRAVLEVDALHTHRDDDAFVRDRRKQNALEEAGYRVRRVTDTMVLEPGEVVRTVARLLGP
;
A
#
# COMPACT_ATOMS: atom_id res chain seq x y z
N MET A 1 -14.07 -58.10 22.44
CA MET A 1 -12.68 -57.57 22.45
C MET A 1 -12.28 -57.31 21.01
N THR A 2 -12.35 -56.07 20.57
CA THR A 2 -12.00 -55.67 19.20
C THR A 2 -10.47 -55.58 19.08
N HIS A 3 -9.90 -56.52 18.34
CA HIS A 3 -8.45 -56.51 18.03
C HIS A 3 -8.13 -55.23 17.20
N LEU A 4 -7.57 -54.22 17.82
CA LEU A 4 -6.94 -53.10 17.11
C LEU A 4 -5.66 -53.63 16.44
N SER A 5 -5.78 -53.95 15.14
CA SER A 5 -4.64 -54.34 14.30
C SER A 5 -3.63 -53.17 14.29
N ARG A 6 -2.33 -53.47 14.51
CA ARG A 6 -1.26 -52.49 14.35
C ARG A 6 -1.29 -51.94 12.91
N PRO A 7 -1.15 -50.60 12.72
CA PRO A 7 -1.15 -50.04 11.38
C PRO A 7 0.02 -50.60 10.57
N THR A 8 -0.25 -50.92 9.30
CA THR A 8 0.77 -51.38 8.35
C THR A 8 1.80 -50.26 8.09
N ASP A 9 2.97 -50.58 7.59
CA ASP A 9 4.02 -49.59 7.26
C ASP A 9 3.49 -48.58 6.21
N GLU A 10 2.70 -49.01 5.24
CA GLU A 10 2.03 -48.13 4.27
C GLU A 10 1.05 -47.17 4.93
N GLN A 11 0.27 -47.63 5.92
CA GLN A 11 -0.61 -46.73 6.71
C GLN A 11 0.15 -45.70 7.52
N ARG A 12 1.33 -46.07 8.07
CA ARG A 12 2.20 -45.13 8.80
C ARG A 12 2.80 -44.06 7.91
N GLU A 13 3.27 -44.46 6.71
CA GLU A 13 3.78 -43.52 5.71
C GLU A 13 2.71 -42.54 5.23
N GLN A 14 1.49 -43.07 5.02
CA GLN A 14 0.33 -42.26 4.65
C GLN A 14 0.02 -41.18 5.70
N VAL A 15 -0.06 -41.57 6.98
CA VAL A 15 -0.29 -40.63 8.08
C VAL A 15 0.81 -39.58 8.18
N LYS A 16 2.08 -39.99 8.00
CA LYS A 16 3.22 -39.07 7.98
C LYS A 16 3.11 -38.04 6.84
N ALA A 17 2.75 -38.49 5.66
CA ALA A 17 2.53 -37.60 4.50
C ALA A 17 1.38 -36.60 4.76
N ASP A 18 0.27 -37.04 5.35
CA ASP A 18 -0.86 -36.19 5.65
C ASP A 18 -0.53 -35.12 6.72
N LEU A 19 0.27 -35.47 7.72
CA LEU A 19 0.78 -34.52 8.72
C LEU A 19 1.69 -33.47 8.10
N LEU A 20 2.59 -33.87 7.19
CA LEU A 20 3.45 -32.94 6.46
C LEU A 20 2.64 -31.99 5.58
N ILE A 21 1.64 -32.51 4.86
CA ILE A 21 0.74 -31.72 4.02
C ILE A 21 0.00 -30.68 4.87
N ALA A 22 -0.56 -31.11 5.99
CA ALA A 22 -1.27 -30.23 6.92
C ALA A 22 -0.36 -29.12 7.46
N ALA A 23 0.88 -29.44 7.87
CA ALA A 23 1.85 -28.48 8.36
C ALA A 23 2.24 -27.47 7.29
N VAL A 24 2.53 -27.90 6.06
CA VAL A 24 2.86 -27.01 4.93
C VAL A 24 1.66 -26.12 4.61
N ALA A 25 0.45 -26.67 4.52
CA ALA A 25 -0.74 -25.89 4.21
C ALA A 25 -1.08 -24.88 5.30
N ALA A 26 -0.90 -25.21 6.58
CA ALA A 26 -1.13 -24.31 7.70
C ALA A 26 -0.20 -23.06 7.60
N GLY A 27 1.07 -23.25 7.23
CA GLY A 27 2.01 -22.15 6.98
C GLY A 27 1.72 -21.35 5.70
N GLN A 28 0.77 -21.79 4.88
CA GLN A 28 0.45 -21.21 3.55
C GLN A 28 -1.05 -20.89 3.39
N HIS A 29 -1.73 -20.52 4.49
CA HIS A 29 -3.16 -20.13 4.47
C HIS A 29 -4.10 -21.20 3.86
N GLY A 30 -3.79 -22.46 4.11
CA GLY A 30 -4.62 -23.61 3.70
C GLY A 30 -4.37 -24.11 2.28
N VAL A 31 -3.32 -23.64 1.59
CA VAL A 31 -3.02 -24.06 0.20
C VAL A 31 -1.68 -24.78 0.07
N ILE A 32 -1.58 -25.64 -0.93
CA ILE A 32 -0.37 -26.41 -1.23
C ILE A 32 -0.23 -26.62 -2.74
N SER A 33 1.00 -26.59 -3.26
CA SER A 33 1.26 -26.86 -4.68
C SER A 33 1.51 -28.34 -4.95
N THR A 34 1.34 -28.77 -6.22
CA THR A 34 1.70 -30.13 -6.67
C THR A 34 3.16 -30.48 -6.34
N ALA A 35 4.08 -29.54 -6.53
CA ALA A 35 5.50 -29.79 -6.22
C ALA A 35 5.70 -30.11 -4.73
N GLN A 36 5.05 -29.36 -3.86
CA GLN A 36 5.11 -29.60 -2.42
C GLN A 36 4.44 -30.92 -2.01
N LEU A 37 3.30 -31.27 -2.62
CA LEU A 37 2.65 -32.58 -2.39
C LEU A 37 3.57 -33.74 -2.76
N LEU A 38 4.28 -33.62 -3.90
CA LEU A 38 5.28 -34.63 -4.30
C LEU A 38 6.45 -34.68 -3.31
N SER A 39 6.90 -33.55 -2.81
CA SER A 39 7.96 -33.45 -1.77
C SER A 39 7.49 -34.03 -0.41
N CYS A 40 6.20 -34.05 -0.13
CA CYS A 40 5.63 -34.72 1.04
C CYS A 40 5.49 -36.25 0.85
N GLY A 41 5.99 -36.79 -0.26
CA GLY A 41 5.98 -38.23 -0.54
C GLY A 41 4.76 -38.74 -1.32
N LEU A 42 3.85 -37.86 -1.82
CA LEU A 42 2.74 -38.29 -2.62
C LEU A 42 3.16 -38.58 -4.07
N THR A 43 2.52 -39.59 -4.68
CA THR A 43 2.55 -39.77 -6.12
C THR A 43 1.43 -38.97 -6.80
N LYS A 44 1.49 -38.79 -8.13
CA LYS A 44 0.43 -38.10 -8.88
C LYS A 44 -0.91 -38.80 -8.71
N ASP A 45 -0.92 -40.14 -8.68
CA ASP A 45 -2.14 -40.96 -8.48
C ASP A 45 -2.72 -40.75 -7.06
N ALA A 46 -1.84 -40.66 -6.05
CA ALA A 46 -2.28 -40.38 -4.69
C ALA A 46 -2.89 -38.98 -4.55
N ILE A 47 -2.35 -37.96 -5.27
CA ILE A 47 -2.95 -36.61 -5.36
C ILE A 47 -4.33 -36.69 -6.01
N TYR A 48 -4.47 -37.41 -7.16
CA TYR A 48 -5.73 -37.55 -7.84
C TYR A 48 -6.79 -38.25 -6.97
N LYS A 49 -6.42 -39.32 -6.25
CA LYS A 49 -7.32 -40.02 -5.31
C LYS A 49 -7.80 -39.07 -4.21
N ARG A 50 -6.92 -38.20 -3.65
CA ARG A 50 -7.30 -37.23 -2.62
C ARG A 50 -8.23 -36.13 -3.15
N VAL A 51 -8.03 -35.69 -4.39
CA VAL A 51 -8.96 -34.77 -5.04
C VAL A 51 -10.34 -35.38 -5.17
N ARG A 52 -10.44 -36.64 -5.61
CA ARG A 52 -11.72 -37.37 -5.71
C ARG A 52 -12.38 -37.63 -4.36
N ALA A 53 -11.58 -37.85 -3.32
CA ALA A 53 -12.06 -38.01 -1.94
C ALA A 53 -12.45 -36.71 -1.24
N GLY A 54 -12.26 -35.52 -1.89
CA GLY A 54 -12.58 -34.24 -1.29
C GLY A 54 -11.60 -33.78 -0.18
N LEU A 55 -10.41 -34.38 -0.14
CA LEU A 55 -9.34 -33.96 0.81
C LEU A 55 -8.47 -32.86 0.24
N LEU A 56 -8.40 -32.76 -1.09
CA LEU A 56 -7.70 -31.71 -1.83
C LEU A 56 -8.69 -31.08 -2.83
N HIS A 57 -8.81 -29.76 -2.80
CA HIS A 57 -9.72 -29.02 -3.67
C HIS A 57 -8.90 -28.18 -4.66
N PRO A 58 -9.00 -28.42 -5.99
CA PRO A 58 -8.29 -27.61 -6.98
C PRO A 58 -8.70 -26.13 -6.89
N VAL A 59 -7.72 -25.23 -6.74
CA VAL A 59 -7.91 -23.76 -6.69
C VAL A 59 -7.41 -23.12 -7.96
N LEU A 60 -6.16 -23.42 -8.31
CA LEU A 60 -5.51 -23.02 -9.55
C LEU A 60 -4.78 -24.24 -10.10
N ARG A 61 -4.39 -24.18 -11.38
CA ARG A 61 -3.65 -25.30 -11.99
C ARG A 61 -2.40 -25.64 -11.18
N GLY A 62 -2.37 -26.81 -10.57
CA GLY A 62 -1.27 -27.32 -9.76
C GLY A 62 -1.22 -26.75 -8.34
N VAL A 63 -2.30 -26.13 -7.86
CA VAL A 63 -2.47 -25.65 -6.48
C VAL A 63 -3.82 -26.09 -5.94
N TYR A 64 -3.81 -26.57 -4.71
CA TYR A 64 -4.97 -27.15 -4.04
C TYR A 64 -5.18 -26.49 -2.66
N ALA A 65 -6.43 -26.33 -2.27
CA ALA A 65 -6.80 -26.12 -0.88
C ALA A 65 -6.85 -27.46 -0.15
N VAL A 66 -6.41 -27.51 1.09
CA VAL A 66 -6.35 -28.72 1.91
C VAL A 66 -7.55 -28.75 2.86
N GLY A 67 -8.32 -29.83 2.83
CA GLY A 67 -9.43 -30.09 3.73
C GLY A 67 -10.72 -29.32 3.42
N HIS A 68 -10.65 -28.02 3.06
CA HIS A 68 -11.82 -27.17 2.82
C HIS A 68 -11.62 -26.29 1.56
N PRO A 69 -12.63 -26.16 0.67
CA PRO A 69 -12.50 -25.36 -0.56
C PRO A 69 -12.53 -23.85 -0.34
N GLY A 70 -13.03 -23.37 0.79
CA GLY A 70 -13.14 -21.94 1.11
C GLY A 70 -11.78 -21.35 1.46
N LEU A 71 -11.35 -20.36 0.69
CA LEU A 71 -10.09 -19.65 0.94
C LEU A 71 -10.34 -18.23 1.46
N THR A 72 -9.52 -17.82 2.40
CA THR A 72 -9.35 -16.42 2.77
C THR A 72 -8.70 -15.63 1.62
N ASP A 73 -8.69 -14.31 1.70
CA ASP A 73 -7.98 -13.49 0.73
C ASP A 73 -6.47 -13.80 0.71
N HIS A 74 -5.85 -14.02 1.87
CA HIS A 74 -4.45 -14.47 1.95
C HIS A 74 -4.25 -15.84 1.32
N GLY A 75 -5.20 -16.77 1.46
CA GLY A 75 -5.17 -18.08 0.79
C GLY A 75 -5.22 -17.95 -0.73
N ARG A 76 -6.06 -17.05 -1.27
CA ARG A 76 -6.12 -16.76 -2.71
C ARG A 76 -4.83 -16.15 -3.23
N ASP A 77 -4.25 -15.22 -2.48
CA ASP A 77 -2.98 -14.55 -2.83
C ASP A 77 -1.81 -15.54 -2.81
N MET A 78 -1.72 -16.40 -1.78
CA MET A 78 -0.72 -17.46 -1.71
C MET A 78 -0.91 -18.49 -2.84
N ALA A 79 -2.14 -18.86 -3.15
CA ALA A 79 -2.42 -19.79 -4.26
C ALA A 79 -1.93 -19.23 -5.61
N ALA A 80 -2.12 -17.93 -5.87
CA ALA A 80 -1.63 -17.27 -7.07
C ALA A 80 -0.11 -17.29 -7.17
N VAL A 81 0.60 -16.99 -6.06
CA VAL A 81 2.05 -17.06 -5.99
C VAL A 81 2.55 -18.48 -6.23
N LEU A 82 1.98 -19.48 -5.55
CA LEU A 82 2.33 -20.90 -5.72
C LEU A 82 2.09 -21.39 -7.16
N ALA A 83 0.99 -20.97 -7.79
CA ALA A 83 0.67 -21.33 -9.17
C ALA A 83 1.72 -20.78 -10.17
N CYS A 84 2.34 -19.65 -9.87
CA CYS A 84 3.43 -19.07 -10.66
C CYS A 84 4.79 -19.71 -10.39
N GLY A 85 4.92 -20.49 -9.31
CA GLY A 85 6.13 -21.29 -8.99
C GLY A 85 7.25 -20.49 -8.34
N PRO A 86 8.46 -21.10 -8.25
CA PRO A 86 9.58 -20.52 -7.50
C PRO A 86 9.95 -19.12 -7.96
N GLY A 87 10.21 -18.22 -7.01
CA GLY A 87 10.60 -16.84 -7.25
C GLY A 87 9.44 -15.89 -7.61
N ALA A 88 8.22 -16.40 -7.65
CA ALA A 88 7.04 -15.56 -7.83
C ALA A 88 6.72 -14.75 -6.56
N LEU A 89 6.33 -13.49 -6.74
CA LEU A 89 6.03 -12.54 -5.69
C LEU A 89 4.66 -11.91 -5.95
N LEU A 90 3.82 -11.79 -4.92
CA LEU A 90 2.63 -10.95 -4.99
C LEU A 90 3.06 -9.50 -5.25
N GLY A 91 2.34 -8.78 -6.12
CA GLY A 91 2.76 -7.43 -6.49
C GLY A 91 1.61 -6.50 -6.85
N TYR A 92 1.95 -5.31 -7.32
CA TYR A 92 0.98 -4.32 -7.80
C TYR A 92 -0.07 -4.01 -6.72
N GLY A 93 -1.34 -3.80 -7.09
CA GLY A 93 -2.42 -3.49 -6.16
C GLY A 93 -2.67 -4.55 -5.08
N PHE A 94 -2.38 -5.82 -5.36
CA PHE A 94 -2.48 -6.90 -4.37
C PHE A 94 -1.34 -6.86 -3.35
N GLY A 95 -0.12 -6.50 -3.79
CA GLY A 95 1.00 -6.23 -2.90
C GLY A 95 0.73 -5.02 -2.01
N VAL A 96 0.21 -3.91 -2.59
CA VAL A 96 -0.19 -2.70 -1.86
C VAL A 96 -1.23 -3.02 -0.78
N ALA A 97 -2.21 -3.88 -1.09
CA ALA A 97 -3.23 -4.31 -0.14
C ALA A 97 -2.65 -5.22 0.96
N LEU A 98 -1.73 -6.12 0.61
CA LEU A 98 -1.05 -6.98 1.58
C LEU A 98 -0.20 -6.16 2.57
N TRP A 99 0.43 -5.06 2.11
CA TRP A 99 1.12 -4.10 2.97
C TRP A 99 0.16 -3.27 3.85
N GLY A 100 -1.15 -3.26 3.55
CA GLY A 100 -2.17 -2.54 4.30
C GLY A 100 -2.38 -1.09 3.82
N TRP A 101 -1.91 -0.74 2.62
CA TRP A 101 -1.96 0.63 2.10
C TRP A 101 -3.16 0.93 1.20
N CYS A 102 -3.91 -0.08 0.83
CA CYS A 102 -5.21 0.06 0.16
C CYS A 102 -6.13 -1.12 0.48
N ARG A 103 -7.40 -0.99 0.10
CA ARG A 103 -8.32 -2.13 0.08
C ARG A 103 -7.89 -3.12 -1.01
N ARG A 104 -8.02 -4.42 -0.73
CA ARG A 104 -7.69 -5.47 -1.71
C ARG A 104 -8.50 -5.29 -3.00
N PRO A 105 -7.84 -5.28 -4.18
CA PRO A 105 -8.52 -5.18 -5.45
C PRO A 105 -9.43 -6.39 -5.72
N LEU A 106 -10.46 -6.17 -6.52
CA LEU A 106 -11.25 -7.25 -7.10
C LEU A 106 -10.60 -7.72 -8.42
N GLY A 107 -10.87 -8.96 -8.80
CA GLY A 107 -10.40 -9.54 -10.06
C GLY A 107 -9.15 -10.43 -9.93
N PRO A 108 -8.44 -10.68 -11.04
CA PRO A 108 -7.31 -11.58 -11.07
C PRO A 108 -6.13 -11.03 -10.23
N VAL A 109 -5.45 -11.95 -9.52
CA VAL A 109 -4.32 -11.62 -8.66
C VAL A 109 -3.08 -11.30 -9.49
N HIS A 110 -2.40 -10.19 -9.19
CA HIS A 110 -1.19 -9.77 -9.89
C HIS A 110 0.06 -10.36 -9.22
N VAL A 111 0.87 -11.05 -10.00
CA VAL A 111 2.09 -11.74 -9.54
C VAL A 111 3.27 -11.34 -10.43
N THR A 112 4.38 -10.94 -9.81
CA THR A 112 5.65 -10.65 -10.49
C THR A 112 6.53 -11.88 -10.48
N VAL A 113 7.12 -12.24 -11.63
CA VAL A 113 7.97 -13.42 -11.81
C VAL A 113 9.31 -13.07 -12.46
N PRO A 114 10.42 -13.78 -12.14
CA PRO A 114 11.74 -13.50 -12.71
C PRO A 114 11.90 -14.00 -14.14
N ARG A 115 11.07 -14.91 -14.60
CA ARG A 115 11.13 -15.50 -15.94
C ARG A 115 9.75 -15.53 -16.57
N HIS A 116 9.71 -15.46 -17.89
CA HIS A 116 8.46 -15.47 -18.64
C HIS A 116 7.56 -16.66 -18.27
N ARG A 117 6.35 -16.35 -17.87
CA ARG A 117 5.25 -17.31 -17.68
C ARG A 117 3.98 -16.71 -18.26
N ARG A 118 3.12 -17.57 -18.83
CA ARG A 118 1.83 -17.10 -19.33
C ARG A 118 0.88 -16.80 -18.19
N SER A 119 0.13 -15.71 -18.33
CA SER A 119 -1.02 -15.43 -17.46
C SER A 119 -2.02 -16.59 -17.51
N ARG A 120 -2.81 -16.74 -16.46
CA ARG A 120 -3.77 -17.85 -16.28
C ARG A 120 -5.10 -17.27 -15.82
N PRO A 121 -6.22 -17.97 -16.00
CA PRO A 121 -7.47 -17.56 -15.39
C PRO A 121 -7.26 -17.30 -13.90
N GLY A 122 -7.66 -16.11 -13.43
CA GLY A 122 -7.50 -15.66 -12.04
C GLY A 122 -6.12 -15.10 -11.66
N VAL A 123 -5.10 -15.11 -12.55
CA VAL A 123 -3.77 -14.58 -12.28
C VAL A 123 -3.21 -13.78 -13.47
N VAL A 124 -2.82 -12.54 -13.22
CA VAL A 124 -2.06 -11.71 -14.16
C VAL A 124 -0.58 -11.81 -13.82
N VAL A 125 0.24 -12.21 -14.80
CA VAL A 125 1.67 -12.41 -14.62
C VAL A 125 2.44 -11.23 -15.21
N HIS A 126 3.25 -10.59 -14.39
CA HIS A 126 4.20 -9.56 -14.78
C HIS A 126 5.61 -10.14 -14.76
N VAL A 127 6.35 -9.94 -15.83
CA VAL A 127 7.72 -10.44 -15.94
C VAL A 127 8.69 -9.32 -15.57
N SER A 128 9.56 -9.57 -14.61
CA SER A 128 10.68 -8.71 -14.30
C SER A 128 11.97 -9.51 -14.31
N ALA A 129 12.79 -9.31 -15.34
CA ALA A 129 14.08 -9.99 -15.46
C ALA A 129 15.02 -9.68 -14.27
N THR A 130 14.82 -8.53 -13.63
CA THR A 130 15.61 -8.08 -12.49
C THR A 130 14.74 -8.06 -11.23
N LEU A 131 14.88 -9.07 -10.40
CA LEU A 131 14.28 -9.17 -9.06
C LEU A 131 15.39 -9.46 -8.04
N PRO A 132 16.22 -8.46 -7.70
CA PRO A 132 17.28 -8.64 -6.71
C PRO A 132 16.70 -8.98 -5.34
N PRO A 133 17.50 -9.51 -4.40
CA PRO A 133 17.03 -9.82 -3.04
C PRO A 133 16.36 -8.64 -2.34
N ALA A 134 16.84 -7.41 -2.54
CA ALA A 134 16.27 -6.18 -1.98
C ALA A 134 14.83 -5.88 -2.44
N ASP A 135 14.40 -6.44 -3.57
CA ASP A 135 13.04 -6.30 -4.09
C ASP A 135 12.07 -7.36 -3.58
N ARG A 136 12.54 -8.29 -2.75
CA ARG A 136 11.78 -9.45 -2.29
C ARG A 136 11.55 -9.35 -0.79
N ASP A 137 10.35 -9.71 -0.38
CA ASP A 137 9.98 -9.72 1.03
C ASP A 137 8.93 -10.81 1.29
N ARG A 138 8.53 -10.94 2.56
CA ARG A 138 7.43 -11.77 3.00
C ARG A 138 6.56 -11.01 3.99
N ARG A 139 5.25 -11.08 3.77
CA ARG A 139 4.28 -10.56 4.73
C ARG A 139 3.20 -11.61 4.96
N PHE A 140 2.90 -11.89 6.21
CA PHE A 140 2.00 -13.00 6.60
C PHE A 140 2.38 -14.34 5.96
N GLY A 141 3.68 -14.61 5.78
CA GLY A 141 4.17 -15.81 5.10
C GLY A 141 4.04 -15.80 3.57
N ILE A 142 3.38 -14.82 2.96
CA ILE A 142 3.20 -14.70 1.51
C ILE A 142 4.42 -14.00 0.90
N PRO A 143 5.10 -14.61 -0.11
CA PRO A 143 6.12 -13.91 -0.87
C PRO A 143 5.53 -12.70 -1.61
N VAL A 144 6.11 -11.53 -1.43
CA VAL A 144 5.61 -10.25 -1.94
C VAL A 144 6.80 -9.40 -2.40
N THR A 145 6.57 -8.46 -3.31
CA THR A 145 7.57 -7.44 -3.62
C THR A 145 7.81 -6.55 -2.41
N SER A 146 9.07 -6.11 -2.20
CA SER A 146 9.43 -5.20 -1.10
C SER A 146 8.53 -3.94 -1.11
N PRO A 147 8.42 -3.24 0.03
CA PRO A 147 7.60 -2.02 0.14
C PRO A 147 7.83 -1.03 -1.00
N ALA A 148 9.06 -0.60 -1.22
CA ALA A 148 9.41 0.35 -2.27
C ALA A 148 9.11 -0.22 -3.68
N ARG A 149 9.49 -1.48 -3.93
CA ARG A 149 9.21 -2.14 -5.19
C ARG A 149 7.72 -2.24 -5.50
N THR A 150 6.91 -2.56 -4.52
CA THR A 150 5.45 -2.68 -4.66
C THR A 150 4.84 -1.35 -5.15
N LEU A 151 5.26 -0.22 -4.59
CA LEU A 151 4.77 1.11 -4.99
C LEU A 151 5.21 1.48 -6.41
N VAL A 152 6.46 1.19 -6.78
CA VAL A 152 6.97 1.44 -8.13
C VAL A 152 6.18 0.63 -9.16
N ASP A 153 5.98 -0.66 -8.93
CA ASP A 153 5.19 -1.50 -9.85
C ASP A 153 3.71 -1.07 -9.88
N TYR A 154 3.16 -0.65 -8.73
CA TYR A 154 1.78 -0.17 -8.66
C TYR A 154 1.56 1.13 -9.43
N ALA A 155 2.56 2.00 -9.53
CA ALA A 155 2.49 3.23 -10.29
C ALA A 155 2.20 3.03 -11.78
N ASP A 156 2.52 1.85 -12.33
CA ASP A 156 2.26 1.53 -13.74
C ASP A 156 0.77 1.26 -14.03
N VAL A 157 0.00 0.85 -13.03
CA VAL A 157 -1.39 0.41 -13.19
C VAL A 157 -2.40 1.26 -12.40
N ALA A 158 -1.96 1.99 -11.39
CA ALA A 158 -2.81 2.80 -10.53
C ALA A 158 -3.24 4.11 -11.18
N THR A 159 -4.40 4.61 -10.83
CA THR A 159 -4.74 6.01 -11.10
C THR A 159 -3.89 6.94 -10.22
N PRO A 160 -3.71 8.22 -10.60
CA PRO A 160 -2.98 9.19 -9.77
C PRO A 160 -3.50 9.27 -8.32
N THR A 161 -4.82 9.22 -8.14
CA THR A 161 -5.44 9.26 -6.83
C THR A 161 -5.16 8.00 -5.99
N GLN A 162 -5.21 6.82 -6.62
CA GLN A 162 -4.89 5.55 -5.94
C GLN A 162 -3.42 5.50 -5.54
N LEU A 163 -2.51 5.88 -6.45
CA LEU A 163 -1.07 5.91 -6.17
C LEU A 163 -0.76 6.84 -4.99
N ARG A 164 -1.30 8.05 -5.01
CA ARG A 164 -1.11 9.01 -3.93
C ARG A 164 -1.54 8.46 -2.57
N ARG A 165 -2.77 7.88 -2.47
CA ARG A 165 -3.28 7.30 -1.23
C ARG A 165 -2.40 6.15 -0.73
N ALA A 166 -1.88 5.33 -1.64
CA ALA A 166 -0.97 4.24 -1.29
C ALA A 166 0.38 4.78 -0.76
N LEU A 167 0.94 5.83 -1.39
CA LEU A 167 2.16 6.49 -0.93
C LEU A 167 2.00 7.09 0.46
N GLU A 168 0.93 7.86 0.70
CA GLU A 168 0.62 8.43 2.01
C GLU A 168 0.48 7.36 3.10
N ALA A 169 -0.16 6.22 2.77
CA ALA A 169 -0.31 5.12 3.71
C ALA A 169 1.03 4.40 3.98
N ALA A 170 1.88 4.24 2.96
CA ALA A 170 3.20 3.65 3.09
C ALA A 170 4.13 4.51 3.95
N GLU A 171 4.18 5.82 3.71
CA GLU A 171 4.95 6.78 4.51
C GLU A 171 4.49 6.78 5.97
N ARG A 172 3.17 6.80 6.23
CA ARG A 172 2.63 6.70 7.60
C ARG A 172 2.97 5.39 8.31
N SER A 173 3.14 4.30 7.56
CA SER A 173 3.53 3.01 8.13
C SER A 173 5.01 2.94 8.52
N GLY A 174 5.83 3.92 8.09
CA GLY A 174 7.28 3.93 8.31
C GLY A 174 8.05 2.84 7.54
N LEU A 175 7.39 2.14 6.60
CA LEU A 175 8.02 1.07 5.82
C LEU A 175 8.71 1.56 4.55
N VAL A 176 8.46 2.79 4.14
CA VAL A 176 9.04 3.40 2.92
C VAL A 176 9.34 4.86 3.20
N ASP A 177 10.57 5.28 2.86
CA ASP A 177 10.92 6.67 2.64
C ASP A 177 10.89 6.96 1.13
N ARG A 178 10.66 8.20 0.74
CA ARG A 178 10.72 8.60 -0.68
C ARG A 178 12.09 8.36 -1.30
N ALA A 179 13.16 8.49 -0.55
CA ALA A 179 14.49 8.15 -0.98
C ALA A 179 14.61 6.69 -1.44
N ASP A 180 13.84 5.78 -0.83
CA ASP A 180 13.84 4.35 -1.18
C ASP A 180 13.18 4.07 -2.54
N LEU A 181 12.43 5.03 -3.09
CA LEU A 181 11.74 4.90 -4.37
C LEU A 181 12.64 5.16 -5.57
N GLU A 182 13.92 5.42 -5.34
CA GLU A 182 14.95 5.65 -6.36
C GLU A 182 15.37 4.39 -7.12
N LEU A 183 14.43 3.68 -7.74
CA LEU A 183 14.70 2.52 -8.56
C LEU A 183 14.69 2.88 -10.06
N PRO A 184 15.66 2.40 -10.88
CA PRO A 184 15.67 2.66 -12.32
C PRO A 184 14.65 1.77 -13.05
N ARG A 185 13.34 2.13 -12.99
CA ARG A 185 12.23 1.34 -13.54
C ARG A 185 11.13 2.21 -14.12
N PRO A 186 10.32 1.65 -15.07
CA PRO A 186 9.03 2.24 -15.44
C PRO A 186 8.21 2.50 -14.16
N GLY A 187 7.39 3.50 -14.13
CA GLY A 187 6.60 3.86 -12.93
C GLY A 187 7.32 4.75 -11.92
N ARG A 188 8.65 4.66 -11.79
CA ARG A 188 9.44 5.50 -10.87
C ARG A 188 9.12 6.99 -11.01
N ARG A 189 9.09 7.48 -12.25
CA ARG A 189 8.80 8.89 -12.53
C ARG A 189 7.43 9.31 -11.99
N ARG A 190 6.42 8.42 -12.09
CA ARG A 190 5.08 8.66 -11.54
C ARG A 190 5.08 8.65 -10.01
N VAL A 191 5.86 7.75 -9.38
CA VAL A 191 5.97 7.68 -7.92
C VAL A 191 6.64 8.93 -7.37
N VAL A 192 7.80 9.32 -7.92
CA VAL A 192 8.56 10.51 -7.48
C VAL A 192 7.77 11.81 -7.71
N HIS A 193 7.01 11.88 -8.81
CA HIS A 193 6.20 13.05 -9.15
C HIS A 193 4.73 12.92 -8.71
N ALA A 194 4.34 11.87 -8.02
CA ALA A 194 3.01 11.81 -7.42
C ALA A 194 2.86 12.97 -6.43
N PRO A 195 1.79 13.78 -6.54
CA PRO A 195 1.64 14.94 -5.70
C PRO A 195 1.63 14.53 -4.22
N HIS A 196 2.47 15.17 -3.43
CA HIS A 196 2.41 15.07 -1.98
C HIS A 196 1.08 15.61 -1.50
N ARG A 197 0.37 14.84 -0.71
CA ARG A 197 -0.60 15.40 0.22
C ARG A 197 0.03 15.38 1.60
N PHE A 198 0.36 16.55 2.05
CA PHE A 198 0.77 16.74 3.42
C PHE A 198 -0.42 16.43 4.36
N THR A 199 -0.17 15.81 5.50
CA THR A 199 -1.10 15.94 6.63
C THR A 199 -1.19 17.43 6.97
N ARG A 200 -2.27 17.92 7.58
CA ARG A 200 -2.40 19.33 7.96
C ARG A 200 -1.13 19.83 8.66
N SER A 201 -0.65 19.13 9.68
CA SER A 201 0.58 19.44 10.41
C SER A 201 1.86 19.27 9.56
N GLY A 202 1.88 18.39 8.57
CA GLY A 202 2.98 18.26 7.63
C GLY A 202 3.04 19.40 6.63
N LEU A 203 1.88 19.87 6.17
CA LEU A 203 1.76 21.01 5.27
C LEU A 203 2.20 22.31 5.98
N GLU A 204 1.70 22.56 7.18
CA GLU A 204 2.08 23.69 8.04
C GLU A 204 3.60 23.75 8.26
N ARG A 205 4.20 22.61 8.65
CA ARG A 205 5.67 22.51 8.83
C ARG A 205 6.41 22.83 7.54
N ARG A 206 5.98 22.31 6.41
CA ARG A 206 6.64 22.56 5.12
C ARG A 206 6.53 24.02 4.69
N VAL A 207 5.41 24.67 4.94
CA VAL A 207 5.24 26.12 4.71
C VAL A 207 6.22 26.92 5.57
N LEU A 208 6.36 26.57 6.86
CA LEU A 208 7.31 27.23 7.76
C LEU A 208 8.77 27.04 7.33
N GLU A 209 9.12 25.84 6.84
CA GLU A 209 10.45 25.58 6.27
C GLU A 209 10.72 26.51 5.05
N LEU A 210 9.76 26.59 4.11
CA LEU A 210 9.89 27.43 2.93
C LEU A 210 10.02 28.92 3.27
N ILE A 211 9.27 29.40 4.28
CA ILE A 211 9.38 30.78 4.79
C ILE A 211 10.77 31.03 5.37
N ARG A 212 11.28 30.10 6.19
CA ARG A 212 12.61 30.18 6.80
C ARG A 212 13.73 30.16 5.76
N ASP A 213 13.66 29.22 4.82
CA ASP A 213 14.67 29.04 3.76
C ASP A 213 14.74 30.26 2.84
N ALA A 214 13.62 30.95 2.66
CA ALA A 214 13.54 32.19 1.90
C ALA A 214 14.00 33.46 2.68
N GLY A 215 14.36 33.31 3.96
CA GLY A 215 14.77 34.45 4.81
C GLY A 215 13.62 35.40 5.16
N LEU A 216 12.36 34.98 5.02
CA LEU A 216 11.19 35.78 5.38
C LEU A 216 10.93 35.72 6.88
N PRO A 217 10.28 36.74 7.46
CA PRO A 217 9.92 36.77 8.88
C PRO A 217 9.06 35.51 9.22
N LEU A 218 9.44 34.85 10.32
CA LEU A 218 8.66 33.69 10.78
C LEU A 218 7.36 34.14 11.46
N PRO A 219 6.24 33.47 11.21
CA PRO A 219 4.96 33.78 11.85
C PRO A 219 4.89 33.20 13.28
N GLU A 220 3.99 33.76 14.08
CA GLU A 220 3.39 33.07 15.21
C GLU A 220 2.43 32.01 14.66
N THR A 221 2.44 30.79 15.21
CA THR A 221 1.58 29.70 14.73
C THR A 221 0.44 29.40 15.70
N ASN A 222 -0.71 28.93 15.17
CA ASN A 222 -1.87 28.49 15.94
C ASN A 222 -2.34 29.56 16.95
N GLN A 223 -2.45 30.81 16.50
CA GLN A 223 -2.91 31.91 17.32
C GLN A 223 -4.41 32.14 17.18
N VAL A 224 -5.03 32.75 18.20
CA VAL A 224 -6.42 33.16 18.14
C VAL A 224 -6.49 34.65 17.86
N VAL A 225 -7.22 35.00 16.78
CA VAL A 225 -7.47 36.39 16.35
C VAL A 225 -8.97 36.54 16.13
N GLU A 226 -9.61 37.53 16.77
CA GLU A 226 -11.06 37.78 16.69
C GLU A 226 -11.91 36.51 16.99
N GLY A 227 -11.45 35.68 17.93
CA GLY A 227 -12.09 34.42 18.30
C GLY A 227 -11.89 33.27 17.33
N TRP A 228 -11.07 33.46 16.28
CA TRP A 228 -10.76 32.44 15.29
C TRP A 228 -9.30 31.99 15.40
N GLU A 229 -9.07 30.68 15.41
CA GLU A 229 -7.72 30.10 15.30
C GLU A 229 -7.20 30.28 13.88
N VAL A 230 -5.94 30.81 13.75
CA VAL A 230 -5.25 31.04 12.49
C VAL A 230 -3.94 30.26 12.45
N ASP A 231 -3.56 29.70 11.29
CA ASP A 231 -2.39 28.83 11.18
C ASP A 231 -1.08 29.62 11.30
N CYS A 232 -0.96 30.78 10.63
CA CYS A 232 0.20 31.64 10.66
C CYS A 232 -0.22 33.12 10.81
N LEU A 233 0.38 33.83 11.77
CA LEU A 233 0.09 35.22 12.08
C LEU A 233 1.34 36.08 12.11
N TRP A 234 1.32 37.20 11.43
CA TRP A 234 2.29 38.30 11.58
C TRP A 234 1.54 39.54 12.12
N ARG A 235 1.62 39.78 13.43
CA ARG A 235 0.85 40.82 14.11
C ARG A 235 1.21 42.23 13.62
N GLU A 236 2.51 42.50 13.52
CA GLU A 236 2.99 43.81 13.09
C GLU A 236 2.58 44.17 11.68
N GLN A 237 2.59 43.20 10.78
CA GLN A 237 2.18 43.35 9.38
C GLN A 237 0.67 43.20 9.18
N ARG A 238 -0.10 42.87 10.24
CA ARG A 238 -1.55 42.53 10.15
C ARG A 238 -1.82 41.53 9.05
N ALA A 239 -1.07 40.46 9.04
CA ALA A 239 -1.11 39.43 7.99
C ALA A 239 -1.42 38.06 8.57
N VAL A 240 -2.29 37.33 7.90
CA VAL A 240 -2.69 35.96 8.22
C VAL A 240 -2.50 35.07 7.00
N LEU A 241 -1.87 33.93 7.19
CA LEU A 241 -1.79 32.87 6.19
C LEU A 241 -2.49 31.63 6.71
N GLU A 242 -3.50 31.18 6.00
CA GLU A 242 -4.19 29.92 6.23
C GLU A 242 -3.55 28.81 5.38
N VAL A 243 -3.38 27.64 5.96
CA VAL A 243 -2.74 26.49 5.32
C VAL A 243 -3.77 25.39 5.11
N ASP A 244 -4.34 25.34 3.91
CA ASP A 244 -5.42 24.41 3.56
C ASP A 244 -4.89 23.16 2.85
N ALA A 245 -5.04 22.01 3.48
CA ALA A 245 -5.01 20.75 2.77
C ALA A 245 -6.32 20.59 1.99
N LEU A 246 -6.28 20.51 0.65
CA LEU A 246 -7.44 20.37 -0.26
C LEU A 246 -8.25 19.08 -0.05
N HIS A 247 -8.52 18.76 1.21
CA HIS A 247 -9.32 17.61 1.61
C HIS A 247 -10.34 18.03 2.63
N THR A 248 -11.51 18.24 2.09
CA THR A 248 -12.72 17.76 2.74
C THR A 248 -13.85 17.92 1.76
N HIS A 249 -14.75 16.97 1.68
CA HIS A 249 -16.11 17.22 1.35
C HIS A 249 -16.52 18.45 2.18
N ARG A 250 -16.63 19.61 1.53
CA ARG A 250 -17.14 20.81 2.20
C ARG A 250 -18.61 20.56 2.40
N ASP A 251 -18.98 20.23 3.61
CA ASP A 251 -20.35 20.40 4.06
C ASP A 251 -20.67 21.90 3.97
N ASP A 252 -21.85 22.26 3.55
CA ASP A 252 -22.29 23.66 3.39
C ASP A 252 -22.02 24.49 4.65
N ASP A 253 -22.09 23.89 5.85
CA ASP A 253 -21.77 24.52 7.13
C ASP A 253 -20.30 24.90 7.29
N ALA A 254 -19.36 24.12 6.75
CA ALA A 254 -17.93 24.42 6.77
C ALA A 254 -17.61 25.62 5.86
N PHE A 255 -18.26 25.72 4.71
CA PHE A 255 -18.11 26.85 3.79
C PHE A 255 -18.61 28.17 4.41
N VAL A 256 -19.76 28.15 5.07
CA VAL A 256 -20.31 29.33 5.76
C VAL A 256 -19.39 29.78 6.90
N ARG A 257 -18.83 28.82 7.65
CA ARG A 257 -17.91 29.13 8.76
C ARG A 257 -16.60 29.73 8.27
N ASP A 258 -16.03 29.22 7.18
CA ASP A 258 -14.82 29.76 6.54
C ASP A 258 -15.00 31.21 6.06
N ARG A 259 -16.17 31.51 5.47
CA ARG A 259 -16.53 32.85 5.05
C ARG A 259 -16.65 33.82 6.21
N ARG A 260 -17.30 33.39 7.31
CA ARG A 260 -17.42 34.21 8.54
C ARG A 260 -16.06 34.50 9.15
N LYS A 261 -15.17 33.51 9.22
CA LYS A 261 -13.79 33.69 9.70
C LYS A 261 -13.04 34.71 8.84
N GLN A 262 -13.07 34.55 7.52
CA GLN A 262 -12.39 35.46 6.60
C GLN A 262 -12.90 36.91 6.75
N ASN A 263 -14.22 37.11 6.75
CA ASN A 263 -14.80 38.44 6.91
C ASN A 263 -14.40 39.07 8.24
N ALA A 264 -14.47 38.35 9.36
CA ALA A 264 -14.09 38.86 10.68
C ALA A 264 -12.61 39.30 10.72
N LEU A 265 -11.70 38.54 10.11
CA LEU A 265 -10.29 38.89 10.04
C LEU A 265 -10.05 40.11 9.14
N GLU A 266 -10.73 40.23 8.01
CA GLU A 266 -10.63 41.35 7.09
C GLU A 266 -11.24 42.62 7.69
N GLU A 267 -12.39 42.54 8.38
CA GLU A 267 -12.99 43.65 9.12
C GLU A 267 -12.09 44.16 10.25
N ALA A 268 -11.35 43.25 10.89
CA ALA A 268 -10.34 43.62 11.89
C ALA A 268 -9.04 44.17 11.26
N GLY A 269 -9.00 44.31 9.94
CA GLY A 269 -7.88 44.93 9.19
C GLY A 269 -6.73 43.96 8.91
N TYR A 270 -6.91 42.68 9.00
CA TYR A 270 -5.90 41.69 8.60
C TYR A 270 -5.97 41.38 7.11
N ARG A 271 -4.81 41.29 6.48
CA ARG A 271 -4.69 40.74 5.12
C ARG A 271 -4.63 39.22 5.21
N VAL A 272 -5.58 38.56 4.61
CA VAL A 272 -5.67 37.08 4.66
C VAL A 272 -5.25 36.49 3.31
N ARG A 273 -4.38 35.49 3.33
CA ARG A 273 -4.04 34.66 2.17
C ARG A 273 -4.12 33.18 2.55
N ARG A 274 -4.28 32.37 1.55
CA ARG A 274 -4.41 30.92 1.71
C ARG A 274 -3.37 30.20 0.85
N VAL A 275 -2.71 29.23 1.43
CA VAL A 275 -1.78 28.33 0.74
C VAL A 275 -2.33 26.93 0.75
N THR A 276 -2.37 26.30 -0.41
CA THR A 276 -2.89 24.93 -0.57
C THR A 276 -1.73 23.94 -0.71
N ASP A 277 -2.03 22.65 -0.52
CA ASP A 277 -1.07 21.55 -0.73
C ASP A 277 -0.49 21.54 -2.15
N THR A 278 -1.25 21.98 -3.17
CA THR A 278 -0.75 22.12 -4.54
C THR A 278 0.28 23.24 -4.69
N MET A 279 0.08 24.37 -4.03
CA MET A 279 1.03 25.50 -4.06
C MET A 279 2.36 25.14 -3.38
N VAL A 280 2.33 24.30 -2.35
CA VAL A 280 3.55 23.87 -1.63
C VAL A 280 4.45 22.96 -2.49
N LEU A 281 3.92 22.36 -3.55
CA LEU A 281 4.70 21.63 -4.55
C LEU A 281 5.55 22.55 -5.45
N GLU A 282 5.20 23.84 -5.48
CA GLU A 282 5.96 24.88 -6.16
C GLU A 282 6.50 25.90 -5.14
N PRO A 283 7.64 25.63 -4.51
CA PRO A 283 8.20 26.45 -3.42
C PRO A 283 8.22 27.95 -3.69
N GLY A 284 8.53 28.32 -4.93
CA GLY A 284 8.54 29.72 -5.36
C GLY A 284 7.17 30.40 -5.32
N GLU A 285 6.07 29.67 -5.44
CA GLU A 285 4.71 30.22 -5.36
C GLU A 285 4.35 30.58 -3.92
N VAL A 286 4.67 29.68 -2.96
CA VAL A 286 4.46 29.94 -1.53
C VAL A 286 5.28 31.17 -1.08
N VAL A 287 6.57 31.22 -1.44
CA VAL A 287 7.46 32.32 -1.08
C VAL A 287 6.94 33.64 -1.64
N ARG A 288 6.54 33.68 -2.91
CA ARG A 288 5.95 34.89 -3.53
C ARG A 288 4.65 35.30 -2.85
N THR A 289 3.80 34.35 -2.49
CA THR A 289 2.52 34.62 -1.79
C THR A 289 2.77 35.25 -0.43
N VAL A 290 3.69 34.69 0.36
CA VAL A 290 4.06 35.23 1.68
C VAL A 290 4.75 36.60 1.53
N ALA A 291 5.69 36.76 0.61
CA ALA A 291 6.37 38.03 0.37
C ALA A 291 5.38 39.15 0.00
N ARG A 292 4.39 38.89 -0.85
CA ARG A 292 3.31 39.83 -1.18
C ARG A 292 2.38 40.09 0.00
N LEU A 293 2.11 39.11 0.82
CA LEU A 293 1.30 39.26 2.02
C LEU A 293 1.96 40.17 3.06
N LEU A 294 3.29 40.09 3.18
CA LEU A 294 4.08 40.87 4.15
C LEU A 294 4.54 42.23 3.60
N GLY A 295 4.51 42.42 2.30
CA GLY A 295 4.87 43.68 1.69
C GLY A 295 3.89 44.82 2.02
N PRO A 296 4.29 46.08 1.78
CA PRO A 296 3.48 47.24 2.09
C PRO A 296 2.15 47.28 1.34
#